data_7b254764d5f8743a716962602fbffa07
#
_entry.id   7b254764d5f8743a716962602fbffa07
#
_cell.length_a   1.000
_cell.length_b   1.000
_cell.length_c   1.000
_cell.angle_alpha   90.00
_cell.angle_beta   90.00
_cell.angle_gamma   90.00
#
_symmetry.space_group_name_H-M   'P 1'
#
loop_
_entity.id
_entity.type
_entity.pdbx_description
1 polymer ?
#
loop_
_entity_poly.entity_id
_entity_poly.type
_entity_poly.pdbx_seq_one_letter_code
_entity_poly.pdbx_strand_id
1 'polypeptide(L)'
;MILLYTFENKKENIRISSDFQLNGSMLTVSYLVDDKDQELEDFYPFEAAREISGTLFPLENLWTTTCFEIFLKNTVTNDYYEFNFNSKAEWNVFYFSDYRKRVESFKPDLDVKLSTRQVNGRPFLAFTVDIRSLANLKLPGQVNMATVTKGKAGISYWSQKHSGQKPDFHDFKNFSLILNSNEGKK
;
A
#
# COMPACT_ATOMS: atom_id res chain seq x y z
N MET A 1 0.03 14.08 3.40
CA MET A 1 0.60 13.09 2.44
C MET A 1 2.06 12.86 2.76
N ILE A 2 2.53 11.64 2.65
CA ILE A 2 3.87 11.15 2.97
C ILE A 2 4.59 10.96 1.64
N LEU A 3 5.76 11.59 1.45
CA LEU A 3 6.58 11.38 0.26
C LEU A 3 7.31 10.05 0.37
N LEU A 4 7.26 9.25 -0.69
CA LEU A 4 8.06 8.03 -0.81
C LEU A 4 9.34 8.33 -1.60
N TYR A 5 10.41 7.63 -1.24
CA TYR A 5 11.73 7.76 -1.85
C TYR A 5 12.15 6.44 -2.46
N THR A 6 12.87 6.49 -3.58
CA THR A 6 13.47 5.28 -4.16
C THR A 6 14.60 4.75 -3.29
N PHE A 7 14.78 3.44 -3.28
CA PHE A 7 15.87 2.80 -2.55
C PHE A 7 17.25 3.29 -3.02
N GLU A 8 17.45 3.38 -4.32
CA GLU A 8 18.72 3.82 -4.92
C GLU A 8 18.91 5.34 -4.86
N ASN A 9 17.95 6.06 -4.29
CA ASN A 9 17.97 7.52 -4.21
C ASN A 9 18.21 8.20 -5.58
N LYS A 10 17.75 7.55 -6.65
CA LYS A 10 17.84 8.07 -8.02
C LYS A 10 16.94 9.29 -8.17
N LYS A 11 17.42 10.29 -8.94
CA LYS A 11 16.56 11.37 -9.41
C LYS A 11 15.68 10.82 -10.54
N GLU A 12 14.52 10.33 -10.17
CA GLU A 12 13.50 9.92 -11.13
C GLU A 12 12.58 11.10 -11.44
N ASN A 13 12.03 11.14 -12.66
CA ASN A 13 11.00 12.12 -13.04
C ASN A 13 9.64 11.77 -12.42
N ILE A 14 9.59 10.69 -11.65
CA ILE A 14 8.43 10.19 -10.94
C ILE A 14 8.47 10.66 -9.48
N ARG A 15 7.32 11.04 -8.94
CA ARG A 15 7.13 11.28 -7.51
C ARG A 15 5.90 10.54 -7.04
N ILE A 16 6.01 9.85 -5.93
CA ILE A 16 4.90 9.13 -5.31
C ILE A 16 4.70 9.66 -3.91
N SER A 17 3.47 10.05 -3.62
CA SER A 17 3.06 10.45 -2.27
C SER A 17 1.91 9.56 -1.82
N SER A 18 1.91 9.19 -0.55
CA SER A 18 0.92 8.32 0.07
C SER A 18 0.25 8.98 1.26
N ASP A 19 -0.89 8.46 1.66
CA ASP A 19 -1.58 8.84 2.89
C ASP A 19 -2.44 7.68 3.37
N PHE A 20 -2.75 7.66 4.67
CA PHE A 20 -3.71 6.72 5.22
C PHE A 20 -4.55 7.40 6.31
N GLN A 21 -5.79 6.98 6.42
CA GLN A 21 -6.74 7.49 7.43
C GLN A 21 -7.59 6.34 7.94
N LEU A 22 -7.86 6.36 9.24
CA LEU A 22 -8.79 5.43 9.88
C LEU A 22 -10.00 6.21 10.40
N ASN A 23 -11.17 5.92 9.86
CA ASN A 23 -12.45 6.48 10.31
C ASN A 23 -13.33 5.35 10.87
N GLY A 24 -13.44 5.29 12.19
CA GLY A 24 -14.02 4.10 12.85
C GLY A 24 -13.16 2.87 12.53
N SER A 25 -13.73 1.90 11.83
CA SER A 25 -13.02 0.71 11.36
C SER A 25 -12.60 0.76 9.90
N MET A 26 -12.98 1.81 9.17
CA MET A 26 -12.68 1.95 7.76
C MET A 26 -11.30 2.57 7.56
N LEU A 27 -10.32 1.77 7.16
CA LEU A 27 -9.01 2.23 6.75
C LEU A 27 -9.06 2.63 5.26
N THR A 28 -8.71 3.88 4.99
CA THR A 28 -8.49 4.38 3.62
C THR A 28 -7.02 4.65 3.42
N VAL A 29 -6.45 4.07 2.39
CA VAL A 29 -5.06 4.25 1.95
C VAL A 29 -5.08 4.90 0.58
N SER A 30 -4.24 5.89 0.34
CA SER A 30 -4.22 6.59 -0.94
C SER A 30 -2.81 6.88 -1.44
N TYR A 31 -2.69 6.94 -2.76
CA TYR A 31 -1.46 7.28 -3.45
C TYR A 31 -1.73 8.32 -4.55
N LEU A 32 -0.83 9.27 -4.64
CA LEU A 32 -0.78 10.26 -5.71
C LEU A 32 0.52 10.06 -6.50
N VAL A 33 0.39 9.82 -7.79
CA VAL A 33 1.51 9.58 -8.70
C VAL A 33 1.71 10.80 -9.59
N ASP A 34 2.89 11.39 -9.56
CA ASP A 34 3.34 12.45 -10.48
C ASP A 34 4.35 11.83 -11.45
N ASP A 35 3.86 11.39 -12.60
CA ASP A 35 4.61 10.75 -13.69
C ASP A 35 4.22 11.40 -15.01
N LYS A 36 4.78 12.59 -15.26
CA LYS A 36 4.42 13.43 -16.42
C LYS A 36 4.79 12.81 -17.76
N ASP A 37 5.86 12.03 -17.76
CA ASP A 37 6.43 11.43 -18.97
C ASP A 37 5.85 10.03 -19.24
N GLN A 38 4.92 9.55 -18.39
CA GLN A 38 4.30 8.24 -18.47
C GLN A 38 5.33 7.12 -18.58
N GLU A 39 6.30 7.12 -17.66
CA GLU A 39 7.39 6.15 -17.63
C GLU A 39 6.98 4.79 -17.06
N LEU A 40 5.88 4.74 -16.28
CA LEU A 40 5.36 3.52 -15.69
C LEU A 40 4.57 2.69 -16.72
N GLU A 41 5.17 1.60 -17.20
CA GLU A 41 4.67 0.85 -18.36
C GLU A 41 3.33 0.16 -18.14
N ASP A 42 3.10 -0.39 -16.94
CA ASP A 42 1.90 -1.18 -16.63
C ASP A 42 0.85 -0.38 -15.84
N PHE A 43 1.13 0.91 -15.60
CA PHE A 43 0.25 1.82 -14.90
C PHE A 43 -0.69 2.58 -15.86
N TYR A 44 -0.28 2.77 -17.11
CA TYR A 44 -1.04 3.45 -18.13
C TYR A 44 -1.63 2.48 -19.18
N PRO A 45 -2.76 2.80 -19.82
CA PRO A 45 -3.55 4.01 -19.59
C PRO A 45 -4.22 4.00 -18.20
N PHE A 46 -4.21 5.16 -17.52
CA PHE A 46 -4.84 5.30 -16.22
C PHE A 46 -6.32 5.65 -16.38
N GLU A 47 -7.20 4.78 -15.93
CA GLU A 47 -8.64 5.00 -15.95
C GLU A 47 -9.06 5.82 -14.71
N ALA A 48 -9.36 7.09 -14.93
CA ALA A 48 -9.90 7.96 -13.89
C ALA A 48 -11.41 7.74 -13.70
N ALA A 49 -11.92 8.13 -12.52
CA ALA A 49 -13.33 8.05 -12.15
C ALA A 49 -13.89 6.61 -12.13
N ARG A 50 -13.06 5.65 -11.74
CA ARG A 50 -13.44 4.28 -11.55
C ARG A 50 -13.67 4.00 -10.07
N GLU A 51 -14.82 3.43 -9.76
CA GLU A 51 -15.11 2.86 -8.44
C GLU A 51 -15.41 1.38 -8.60
N ILE A 52 -14.66 0.57 -7.87
CA ILE A 52 -14.86 -0.87 -7.84
C ILE A 52 -15.04 -1.29 -6.40
N SER A 53 -16.16 -1.93 -6.12
CA SER A 53 -16.45 -2.53 -4.83
C SER A 53 -16.79 -4.00 -5.00
N GLY A 54 -16.45 -4.80 -4.01
CA GLY A 54 -16.76 -6.22 -3.95
C GLY A 54 -15.53 -7.08 -3.75
N THR A 55 -15.77 -8.35 -3.49
CA THR A 55 -14.76 -9.39 -3.34
C THR A 55 -14.15 -9.71 -4.71
N LEU A 56 -13.22 -8.88 -5.16
CA LEU A 56 -12.35 -9.28 -6.25
C LEU A 56 -11.46 -10.42 -5.74
N PHE A 57 -11.25 -11.42 -6.57
CA PHE A 57 -10.40 -12.55 -6.17
C PHE A 57 -8.97 -12.05 -5.93
N PRO A 58 -8.34 -12.44 -4.80
CA PRO A 58 -6.96 -12.09 -4.53
C PRO A 58 -6.04 -12.54 -5.67
N LEU A 59 -5.22 -11.62 -6.19
CA LEU A 59 -4.26 -11.93 -7.24
C LEU A 59 -2.85 -12.06 -6.64
N GLU A 60 -2.23 -13.22 -6.83
CA GLU A 60 -0.84 -13.45 -6.40
C GLU A 60 0.14 -12.65 -7.27
N ASN A 61 1.30 -12.34 -6.72
CA ASN A 61 2.44 -11.74 -7.42
C ASN A 61 2.22 -10.31 -7.95
N LEU A 62 1.32 -9.52 -7.35
CA LEU A 62 1.12 -8.11 -7.72
C LEU A 62 2.41 -7.30 -7.65
N TRP A 63 3.32 -7.60 -6.73
CA TRP A 63 4.62 -6.95 -6.58
C TRP A 63 5.58 -7.12 -7.79
N THR A 64 5.23 -7.93 -8.79
CA THR A 64 5.97 -8.03 -10.04
C THR A 64 5.58 -6.96 -11.08
N THR A 65 4.60 -6.15 -10.76
CA THR A 65 4.08 -5.04 -11.55
C THR A 65 4.14 -3.75 -10.73
N THR A 66 3.62 -2.63 -11.27
CA THR A 66 3.41 -1.43 -10.45
C THR A 66 2.35 -1.72 -9.39
N CYS A 67 2.80 -1.82 -8.15
CA CYS A 67 2.04 -2.24 -7.00
C CYS A 67 2.18 -1.22 -5.86
N PHE A 68 1.05 -0.85 -5.27
CA PHE A 68 0.99 0.04 -4.11
C PHE A 68 0.75 -0.81 -2.87
N GLU A 69 1.52 -0.56 -1.82
CA GLU A 69 1.58 -1.46 -0.68
C GLU A 69 1.46 -0.71 0.65
N ILE A 70 0.67 -1.26 1.57
CA ILE A 70 0.69 -0.85 2.97
C ILE A 70 0.88 -2.06 3.86
N PHE A 71 1.75 -1.92 4.83
CA PHE A 71 2.02 -2.92 5.85
C PHE A 71 1.50 -2.41 7.19
N LEU A 72 0.69 -3.22 7.88
CA LEU A 72 0.12 -2.92 9.19
C LEU A 72 0.62 -3.92 10.22
N LYS A 73 1.48 -3.48 11.14
CA LYS A 73 2.10 -4.32 12.16
C LYS A 73 1.56 -4.00 13.54
N ASN A 74 1.33 -5.02 14.35
CA ASN A 74 1.06 -4.86 15.77
C ASN A 74 2.25 -4.23 16.50
N THR A 75 1.98 -3.40 17.51
CA THR A 75 3.04 -2.78 18.31
C THR A 75 3.67 -3.72 19.33
N VAL A 76 2.93 -4.75 19.75
CA VAL A 76 3.31 -5.69 20.84
C VAL A 76 3.92 -6.97 20.29
N THR A 77 3.47 -7.40 19.13
CA THR A 77 3.88 -8.65 18.46
C THR A 77 4.54 -8.35 17.12
N ASN A 78 5.14 -9.36 16.51
CA ASN A 78 5.81 -9.20 15.21
C ASN A 78 4.91 -9.50 14.02
N ASP A 79 3.69 -9.93 14.26
CA ASP A 79 2.75 -10.24 13.19
C ASP A 79 2.25 -8.97 12.50
N TYR A 80 1.99 -9.10 11.21
CA TYR A 80 1.55 -7.98 10.38
C TYR A 80 0.76 -8.44 9.16
N TYR A 81 0.04 -7.49 8.56
CA TYR A 81 -0.63 -7.63 7.29
C TYR A 81 0.09 -6.82 6.22
N GLU A 82 0.13 -7.34 5.02
CA GLU A 82 0.58 -6.67 3.81
C GLU A 82 -0.59 -6.59 2.84
N PHE A 83 -0.95 -5.37 2.43
CA PHE A 83 -1.96 -5.12 1.41
C PHE A 83 -1.28 -4.66 0.15
N ASN A 84 -1.63 -5.30 -0.95
CA ASN A 84 -1.14 -5.02 -2.28
C ASN A 84 -2.29 -4.64 -3.19
N PHE A 85 -2.15 -3.61 -3.99
CA PHE A 85 -3.14 -3.21 -4.98
C PHE A 85 -2.51 -2.43 -6.15
N ASN A 86 -3.21 -2.41 -7.29
CA ASN A 86 -2.74 -1.72 -8.47
C ASN A 86 -3.83 -0.83 -9.10
N SER A 87 -3.49 -0.12 -10.19
CA SER A 87 -4.40 0.77 -10.91
C SER A 87 -5.54 0.04 -11.64
N LYS A 88 -5.45 -1.28 -11.82
CA LYS A 88 -6.45 -2.13 -12.48
C LYS A 88 -7.50 -2.66 -11.52
N ALA A 89 -7.45 -2.25 -10.24
CA ALA A 89 -8.30 -2.74 -9.16
C ALA A 89 -8.06 -4.21 -8.77
N GLU A 90 -6.89 -4.72 -9.09
CA GLU A 90 -6.42 -6.00 -8.58
C GLU A 90 -5.79 -5.78 -7.20
N TRP A 91 -6.05 -6.70 -6.28
CA TRP A 91 -5.54 -6.58 -4.91
C TRP A 91 -5.26 -7.94 -4.28
N ASN A 92 -4.48 -7.94 -3.21
CA ASN A 92 -4.31 -9.07 -2.31
C ASN A 92 -3.98 -8.60 -0.89
N VAL A 93 -4.21 -9.47 0.09
CA VAL A 93 -3.81 -9.26 1.47
C VAL A 93 -3.13 -10.52 1.99
N PHE A 94 -1.98 -10.35 2.57
CA PHE A 94 -1.21 -11.41 3.19
C PHE A 94 -1.11 -11.18 4.70
N TYR A 95 -1.13 -12.26 5.46
CA TYR A 95 -0.85 -12.25 6.89
C TYR A 95 0.47 -12.96 7.16
N PHE A 96 1.31 -12.30 7.96
CA PHE A 96 2.61 -12.81 8.39
C PHE A 96 2.63 -12.93 9.91
N SER A 97 3.03 -14.09 10.43
CA SER A 97 3.16 -14.31 11.86
C SER A 97 4.46 -13.75 12.46
N ASP A 98 5.45 -13.45 11.62
CA ASP A 98 6.73 -12.83 11.95
C ASP A 98 7.39 -12.34 10.65
N TYR A 99 8.60 -11.73 10.74
CA TYR A 99 9.36 -11.26 9.58
C TYR A 99 9.41 -12.32 8.47
N ARG A 100 8.76 -12.01 7.34
CA ARG A 100 8.63 -12.84 6.14
C ARG A 100 8.09 -14.26 6.36
N LYS A 101 7.41 -14.53 7.49
CA LYS A 101 6.75 -15.80 7.77
C LYS A 101 5.27 -15.74 7.40
N ARG A 102 4.98 -15.87 6.12
CA ARG A 102 3.62 -15.87 5.58
C ARG A 102 2.81 -17.04 6.15
N VAL A 103 1.58 -16.78 6.51
CA VAL A 103 0.60 -17.78 6.95
C VAL A 103 -0.24 -18.18 5.74
N GLU A 104 0.11 -19.29 5.10
CA GLU A 104 -0.52 -19.75 3.85
C GLU A 104 -2.00 -20.13 4.00
N SER A 105 -2.42 -20.46 5.22
CA SER A 105 -3.83 -20.76 5.52
C SER A 105 -4.70 -19.52 5.65
N PHE A 106 -4.11 -18.33 5.72
CA PHE A 106 -4.87 -17.08 5.77
C PHE A 106 -5.62 -16.86 4.45
N LYS A 107 -6.92 -16.65 4.55
CA LYS A 107 -7.78 -16.33 3.41
C LYS A 107 -8.46 -15.00 3.72
N PRO A 108 -8.17 -13.94 2.97
CA PRO A 108 -8.82 -12.66 3.20
C PRO A 108 -10.32 -12.76 2.85
N ASP A 109 -11.16 -12.42 3.82
CA ASP A 109 -12.59 -12.17 3.61
C ASP A 109 -12.84 -10.69 3.87
N LEU A 110 -12.53 -9.88 2.87
CA LEU A 110 -12.51 -8.43 2.96
C LEU A 110 -13.39 -7.82 1.87
N ASP A 111 -14.22 -6.89 2.25
CA ASP A 111 -14.86 -5.97 1.31
C ASP A 111 -13.92 -4.80 1.05
N VAL A 112 -13.39 -4.77 -0.16
CA VAL A 112 -12.41 -3.80 -0.61
C VAL A 112 -13.07 -2.85 -1.59
N LYS A 113 -12.91 -1.54 -1.37
CA LYS A 113 -13.30 -0.52 -2.32
C LYS A 113 -12.05 0.14 -2.88
N LEU A 114 -11.94 0.14 -4.20
CA LEU A 114 -10.91 0.88 -4.91
C LEU A 114 -11.56 2.03 -5.67
N SER A 115 -11.01 3.22 -5.54
CA SER A 115 -11.39 4.38 -6.35
C SER A 115 -10.17 4.99 -7.03
N THR A 116 -10.35 5.42 -8.28
CA THR A 116 -9.34 6.11 -9.05
C THR A 116 -9.87 7.45 -9.55
N ARG A 117 -9.05 8.48 -9.52
CA ARG A 117 -9.37 9.82 -10.03
C ARG A 117 -8.11 10.57 -10.43
N GLN A 118 -8.29 11.71 -11.07
CA GLN A 118 -7.20 12.66 -11.26
C GLN A 118 -7.31 13.82 -10.26
N VAL A 119 -6.19 14.20 -9.69
CA VAL A 119 -6.04 15.36 -8.81
C VAL A 119 -5.00 16.29 -9.43
N ASN A 120 -5.43 17.42 -9.93
CA ASN A 120 -4.58 18.37 -10.66
C ASN A 120 -3.79 17.71 -11.81
N GLY A 121 -4.47 16.87 -12.60
CA GLY A 121 -3.89 16.15 -13.73
C GLY A 121 -3.01 14.94 -13.35
N ARG A 122 -2.92 14.59 -12.07
CA ARG A 122 -2.11 13.46 -11.58
C ARG A 122 -3.00 12.29 -11.15
N PRO A 123 -2.66 11.07 -11.52
CA PRO A 123 -3.32 9.87 -11.05
C PRO A 123 -3.37 9.78 -9.52
N PHE A 124 -4.56 9.52 -9.00
CA PHE A 124 -4.82 9.29 -7.59
C PHE A 124 -5.60 8.00 -7.42
N LEU A 125 -5.10 7.13 -6.55
CA LEU A 125 -5.74 5.87 -6.18
C LEU A 125 -6.09 5.92 -4.70
N ALA A 126 -7.26 5.41 -4.32
CA ALA A 126 -7.62 5.21 -2.93
C ALA A 126 -8.23 3.81 -2.75
N PHE A 127 -7.77 3.13 -1.73
CA PHE A 127 -8.15 1.79 -1.33
C PHE A 127 -8.78 1.87 0.07
N THR A 128 -9.97 1.33 0.25
CA THR A 128 -10.68 1.35 1.54
C THR A 128 -11.08 -0.05 1.94
N VAL A 129 -10.81 -0.40 3.20
CA VAL A 129 -11.10 -1.71 3.78
C VAL A 129 -11.59 -1.59 5.22
N ASP A 130 -12.50 -2.46 5.63
CA ASP A 130 -12.90 -2.59 7.03
C ASP A 130 -11.89 -3.47 7.78
N ILE A 131 -11.09 -2.86 8.66
CA ILE A 131 -10.04 -3.56 9.40
C ILE A 131 -10.56 -4.47 10.53
N ARG A 132 -11.87 -4.46 10.85
CA ARG A 132 -12.46 -5.42 11.79
C ARG A 132 -12.33 -6.85 11.32
N SER A 133 -12.26 -7.06 10.02
CA SER A 133 -12.02 -8.37 9.41
C SER A 133 -10.58 -8.89 9.62
N LEU A 134 -9.67 -8.05 10.12
CA LEU A 134 -8.29 -8.40 10.42
C LEU A 134 -8.17 -8.84 11.88
N ALA A 135 -8.54 -10.08 12.17
CA ALA A 135 -8.74 -10.60 13.53
C ALA A 135 -7.54 -10.38 14.49
N ASN A 136 -6.32 -10.36 13.94
CA ASN A 136 -5.10 -10.21 14.74
C ASN A 136 -4.58 -8.78 14.81
N LEU A 137 -5.13 -7.83 14.05
CA LEU A 137 -4.68 -6.43 14.09
C LEU A 137 -5.16 -5.74 15.36
N LYS A 138 -4.23 -5.18 16.11
CA LYS A 138 -4.49 -4.37 17.31
C LYS A 138 -4.01 -2.94 17.12
N LEU A 139 -4.81 -1.99 17.58
CA LEU A 139 -4.46 -0.59 17.55
C LEU A 139 -3.93 -0.12 18.93
N PRO A 140 -3.00 0.80 18.98
CA PRO A 140 -2.30 1.41 17.83
C PRO A 140 -1.44 0.40 17.08
N GLY A 141 -1.37 0.54 15.77
CA GLY A 141 -0.52 -0.27 14.88
C GLY A 141 0.63 0.55 14.30
N GLN A 142 1.71 -0.12 13.92
CA GLN A 142 2.81 0.48 13.15
C GLN A 142 2.56 0.29 11.65
N VAL A 143 2.94 1.29 10.85
CA VAL A 143 2.67 1.33 9.41
C VAL A 143 3.96 1.53 8.62
N ASN A 144 4.09 0.79 7.53
CA ASN A 144 5.01 1.06 6.44
C ASN A 144 4.22 1.27 5.15
N MET A 145 4.52 2.36 4.41
CA MET A 145 3.96 2.66 3.10
C MET A 145 5.03 2.43 2.05
N ALA A 146 4.69 1.64 1.03
CA ALA A 146 5.64 1.29 -0.02
C ALA A 146 4.98 1.23 -1.40
N THR A 147 5.81 1.18 -2.43
CA THR A 147 5.37 0.98 -3.81
C THR A 147 6.51 0.31 -4.58
N VAL A 148 6.17 -0.70 -5.36
CA VAL A 148 7.01 -1.19 -6.44
C VAL A 148 6.53 -0.51 -7.72
N THR A 149 7.44 -0.01 -8.53
CA THR A 149 7.11 0.53 -9.85
C THR A 149 7.87 -0.21 -10.93
N LYS A 150 7.17 -0.49 -12.05
CA LYS A 150 7.77 -1.04 -13.25
C LYS A 150 7.74 0.02 -14.34
N GLY A 151 8.89 0.58 -14.62
CA GLY A 151 9.05 1.62 -15.63
C GLY A 151 10.00 1.20 -16.76
N LYS A 152 10.16 2.05 -17.76
CA LYS A 152 11.07 1.85 -18.89
C LYS A 152 12.52 1.59 -18.47
N ALA A 153 12.94 2.14 -17.33
CA ALA A 153 14.27 1.95 -16.76
C ALA A 153 14.40 0.68 -15.88
N GLY A 154 13.32 -0.10 -15.72
CA GLY A 154 13.27 -1.29 -14.88
C GLY A 154 12.40 -1.12 -13.64
N ILE A 155 12.67 -1.94 -12.62
CA ILE A 155 11.92 -1.94 -11.36
C ILE A 155 12.58 -0.96 -10.38
N SER A 156 11.76 -0.17 -9.70
CA SER A 156 12.16 0.70 -8.60
C SER A 156 11.32 0.43 -7.35
N TYR A 157 11.96 0.55 -6.17
CA TYR A 157 11.36 0.28 -4.87
C TYR A 157 11.26 1.58 -4.07
N TRP A 158 10.05 1.97 -3.68
CA TRP A 158 9.73 3.22 -3.01
C TRP A 158 9.20 2.96 -1.60
N SER A 159 9.68 3.71 -0.64
CA SER A 159 9.13 3.71 0.72
C SER A 159 9.37 5.05 1.41
N GLN A 160 8.64 5.34 2.49
CA GLN A 160 8.95 6.49 3.33
C GLN A 160 10.31 6.35 4.04
N LYS A 161 10.83 5.10 4.15
CA LYS A 161 12.11 4.80 4.78
C LYS A 161 12.71 3.52 4.21
N HIS A 162 14.01 3.53 4.03
CA HIS A 162 14.82 2.35 3.70
C HIS A 162 15.91 2.18 4.76
N SER A 163 15.92 1.05 5.46
CA SER A 163 16.82 0.82 6.60
C SER A 163 17.99 -0.14 6.29
N GLY A 164 17.88 -0.92 5.21
CA GLY A 164 18.83 -1.99 4.87
C GLY A 164 19.78 -1.64 3.72
N GLN A 165 20.60 -2.61 3.34
CA GLN A 165 21.46 -2.55 2.16
C GLN A 165 20.77 -3.05 0.87
N LYS A 166 19.55 -3.55 0.99
CA LYS A 166 18.67 -4.01 -0.10
C LYS A 166 17.26 -3.46 0.14
N PRO A 167 16.45 -3.30 -0.89
CA PRO A 167 15.03 -2.99 -0.72
C PRO A 167 14.37 -4.09 0.10
N ASP A 168 13.79 -3.72 1.22
CA ASP A 168 13.08 -4.65 2.09
C ASP A 168 11.97 -3.94 2.85
N PHE A 169 10.76 -4.01 2.33
CA PHE A 169 9.59 -3.38 2.95
C PHE A 169 9.12 -4.12 4.22
N HIS A 170 9.54 -5.37 4.41
CA HIS A 170 9.24 -6.16 5.60
C HIS A 170 10.16 -5.84 6.80
N ASP A 171 11.28 -5.14 6.61
CA ASP A 171 12.16 -4.77 7.73
C ASP A 171 11.39 -3.87 8.72
N PHE A 172 11.22 -4.35 9.95
CA PHE A 172 10.45 -3.66 11.00
C PHE A 172 10.99 -2.26 11.33
N LYS A 173 12.22 -1.95 11.01
CA LYS A 173 12.80 -0.60 11.13
C LYS A 173 12.16 0.42 10.18
N ASN A 174 11.45 -0.04 9.15
CA ASN A 174 10.75 0.80 8.19
C ASN A 174 9.33 1.14 8.64
N PHE A 175 8.77 0.44 9.62
CA PHE A 175 7.44 0.69 10.18
C PHE A 175 7.48 1.89 11.13
N SER A 176 7.61 3.08 10.57
CA SER A 176 7.86 4.32 11.33
C SER A 176 6.63 5.21 11.52
N LEU A 177 5.51 4.86 10.92
CA LEU A 177 4.24 5.57 11.04
C LEU A 177 3.34 4.86 12.05
N ILE A 178 2.35 5.56 12.60
CA ILE A 178 1.41 5.02 13.59
C ILE A 178 -0.02 5.15 13.09
N LEU A 179 -0.73 4.03 13.07
CA LEU A 179 -2.16 3.97 12.88
C LEU A 179 -2.82 3.95 14.27
N ASN A 180 -3.47 5.05 14.62
CA ASN A 180 -4.21 5.16 15.89
C ASN A 180 -5.68 4.85 15.68
N SER A 181 -6.35 4.31 16.72
CA SER A 181 -7.79 4.33 16.77
C SER A 181 -8.24 5.80 16.89
N ASN A 182 -9.01 6.28 15.92
CA ASN A 182 -9.79 7.50 16.14
C ASN A 182 -10.97 7.15 17.05
N GLU A 183 -10.70 6.97 18.34
CA GLU A 183 -11.76 7.10 19.33
C GLU A 183 -12.21 8.56 19.25
N GLY A 184 -13.43 8.78 18.73
CA GLY A 184 -13.97 10.11 18.55
C GLY A 184 -13.82 10.91 19.83
N LYS A 185 -13.15 12.06 19.74
CA LYS A 185 -13.32 13.10 20.75
C LYS A 185 -14.80 13.41 20.76
N LYS A 186 -15.52 12.85 21.78
CA LYS A 186 -16.87 13.28 22.16
C LYS A 186 -16.83 14.71 22.66
#